data_d336d9524f911665a14d22a82de0b81f
#
_entry.id   d336d9524f911665a14d22a82de0b81f
#
_cell.length_a   1.000
_cell.length_b   1.000
_cell.length_c   1.000
_cell.angle_alpha   90.00
_cell.angle_beta   90.00
_cell.angle_gamma   90.00
#
_symmetry.space_group_name_H-M   'P 1'
#
loop_
_entity.id
_entity.type
_entity.pdbx_description
1 polymer ?
#
loop_
_entity_poly.entity_id
_entity_poly.type
_entity_poly.pdbx_seq_one_letter_code
_entity_poly.pdbx_strand_id
1 'polypeptide(L)'
;MSRLEDLVVGARVKGIKDNGYVTVVKSSWCGNSAVELVYEDMKGVLDSQILYREKESDFEVETQHLPWSFAGDTARMKLASEAYRISLAHLFDPYLAVHTSSVEPLPHQISAVYQEMLPRIPLRYILADDPGAGKTIMTGLYIKELIARGDLRRCLIVTPGSLVEQWQDELYSKFHLRFEILTNDRMESAVTGNIFTEENLCLVRMDKLARND
;
A
#
# COMPACT_ATOMS: atom_id res chain seq x y z
N MET A 1 19.91 17.23 5.62
CA MET A 1 20.73 18.45 5.83
C MET A 1 21.81 18.42 4.77
N SER A 2 21.84 19.43 3.94
CA SER A 2 22.85 19.58 2.88
C SER A 2 24.19 19.98 3.50
N ARG A 3 25.28 19.50 2.94
CA ARG A 3 26.64 19.78 3.39
C ARG A 3 27.40 20.51 2.28
N LEU A 4 28.51 21.18 2.63
CA LEU A 4 29.36 21.82 1.63
C LEU A 4 29.96 20.81 0.62
N GLU A 5 30.12 19.54 1.03
CA GLU A 5 30.58 18.43 0.20
C GLU A 5 29.58 18.07 -0.92
N ASP A 6 28.28 18.41 -0.76
CA ASP A 6 27.22 18.13 -1.73
C ASP A 6 27.18 19.16 -2.87
N LEU A 7 27.94 20.26 -2.75
CA LEU A 7 28.06 21.33 -3.74
C LEU A 7 28.98 20.94 -4.91
N VAL A 8 28.57 19.94 -5.67
CA VAL A 8 29.33 19.47 -6.85
C VAL A 8 28.87 20.19 -8.12
N VAL A 9 29.74 20.22 -9.14
CA VAL A 9 29.43 20.83 -10.44
C VAL A 9 28.16 20.19 -11.03
N GLY A 10 27.22 21.03 -11.44
CA GLY A 10 25.91 20.61 -11.97
C GLY A 10 24.82 20.45 -10.90
N ALA A 11 25.16 20.53 -9.62
CA ALA A 11 24.14 20.49 -8.56
C ALA A 11 23.25 21.72 -8.61
N ARG A 12 21.94 21.52 -8.40
CA ARG A 12 20.98 22.61 -8.22
C ARG A 12 20.83 22.90 -6.74
N VAL A 13 21.00 24.16 -6.37
CA VAL A 13 21.02 24.60 -4.98
C VAL A 13 19.99 25.68 -4.78
N LYS A 14 19.20 25.58 -3.72
CA LYS A 14 18.23 26.58 -3.27
C LYS A 14 18.79 27.28 -2.02
N GLY A 15 18.51 28.57 -1.86
CA GLY A 15 18.91 29.33 -0.65
C GLY A 15 20.22 30.09 -0.79
N ILE A 16 20.90 30.07 -1.94
CA ILE A 16 22.11 30.86 -2.21
C ILE A 16 21.75 32.27 -2.67
N LYS A 17 20.69 32.40 -3.47
CA LYS A 17 20.16 33.68 -3.95
C LYS A 17 18.68 33.78 -3.66
N ASP A 18 18.18 34.96 -3.28
CA ASP A 18 16.80 35.17 -2.90
C ASP A 18 15.81 34.57 -3.90
N ASN A 19 15.00 33.62 -3.43
CA ASN A 19 13.87 32.98 -4.10
C ASN A 19 14.14 32.18 -5.39
N GLY A 20 15.34 31.66 -5.64
CA GLY A 20 15.61 30.88 -6.85
C GLY A 20 16.50 29.67 -6.62
N TYR A 21 16.49 28.74 -7.60
CA TYR A 21 17.50 27.73 -7.74
C TYR A 21 18.68 28.29 -8.53
N VAL A 22 19.88 27.90 -8.13
CA VAL A 22 21.12 28.17 -8.88
C VAL A 22 21.77 26.85 -9.26
N THR A 23 22.49 26.83 -10.38
CA THR A 23 23.23 25.63 -10.82
C THR A 23 24.69 25.87 -10.56
N VAL A 24 25.36 24.93 -9.89
CA VAL A 24 26.79 25.02 -9.58
C VAL A 24 27.61 24.82 -10.85
N VAL A 25 28.40 25.80 -11.21
CA VAL A 25 29.31 25.76 -12.36
C VAL A 25 30.73 25.33 -11.91
N LYS A 26 31.17 25.82 -10.75
CA LYS A 26 32.46 25.46 -10.17
C LYS A 26 32.39 25.50 -8.65
N SER A 27 33.05 24.54 -8.01
CA SER A 27 33.18 24.45 -6.56
C SER A 27 34.66 24.27 -6.23
N SER A 28 35.21 25.16 -5.42
CA SER A 28 36.62 25.13 -5.03
C SER A 28 36.75 25.29 -3.52
N TRP A 29 37.44 24.36 -2.85
CA TRP A 29 37.62 24.42 -1.41
C TRP A 29 38.63 25.52 -1.02
N CYS A 30 38.21 26.36 -0.07
CA CYS A 30 39.07 27.33 0.60
C CYS A 30 39.37 26.84 2.02
N GLY A 31 40.39 26.00 2.17
CA GLY A 31 40.69 25.31 3.42
C GLY A 31 39.65 24.19 3.71
N ASN A 32 39.36 23.89 5.01
CA ASN A 32 38.48 22.81 5.44
C ASN A 32 37.09 23.29 5.84
N SER A 33 36.85 24.61 5.84
CA SER A 33 35.60 25.18 6.41
C SER A 33 34.85 26.09 5.46
N ALA A 34 35.33 26.31 4.25
CA ALA A 34 34.67 27.16 3.27
C ALA A 34 34.83 26.64 1.84
N VAL A 35 33.86 26.91 1.01
CA VAL A 35 33.82 26.59 -0.42
C VAL A 35 33.52 27.86 -1.21
N GLU A 36 34.38 28.20 -2.16
CA GLU A 36 34.10 29.19 -3.19
C GLU A 36 33.22 28.54 -4.26
N LEU A 37 31.99 29.01 -4.39
CA LEU A 37 31.02 28.51 -5.33
C LEU A 37 30.81 29.52 -6.46
N VAL A 38 31.02 29.08 -7.71
CA VAL A 38 30.57 29.82 -8.90
C VAL A 38 29.33 29.15 -9.39
N TYR A 39 28.28 29.90 -9.55
CA TYR A 39 26.95 29.40 -9.92
C TYR A 39 26.31 30.24 -11.02
N GLU A 40 25.38 29.63 -11.73
CA GLU A 40 24.54 30.26 -12.74
C GLU A 40 23.11 30.35 -12.21
N ASP A 41 22.52 31.54 -12.27
CA ASP A 41 21.12 31.73 -11.89
C ASP A 41 20.14 31.30 -13.01
N MET A 42 18.85 31.29 -12.74
CA MET A 42 17.80 30.92 -13.70
C MET A 42 17.76 31.85 -14.95
N LYS A 43 18.46 32.97 -14.93
CA LYS A 43 18.56 33.92 -16.05
C LYS A 43 19.85 33.77 -16.85
N GLY A 44 20.70 32.77 -16.53
CA GLY A 44 21.96 32.53 -17.18
C GLY A 44 23.09 33.48 -16.72
N VAL A 45 22.93 34.18 -15.60
CA VAL A 45 23.94 35.08 -15.06
C VAL A 45 24.86 34.30 -14.12
N LEU A 46 26.14 34.39 -14.38
CA LEU A 46 27.19 33.81 -13.51
C LEU A 46 27.47 34.75 -12.34
N ASP A 47 27.55 34.18 -11.14
CA ASP A 47 27.90 34.88 -9.92
C ASP A 47 28.78 33.97 -9.04
N SER A 48 29.45 34.53 -8.03
CA SER A 48 30.29 33.73 -7.12
C SER A 48 30.09 34.16 -5.68
N GLN A 49 30.11 33.17 -4.77
CA GLN A 49 29.97 33.37 -3.34
C GLN A 49 30.83 32.38 -2.56
N ILE A 50 31.35 32.80 -1.41
CA ILE A 50 32.04 31.91 -0.47
C ILE A 50 31.01 31.44 0.57
N LEU A 51 30.83 30.14 0.68
CA LEU A 51 29.96 29.50 1.66
C LEU A 51 30.76 28.87 2.77
N TYR A 52 30.35 29.15 4.00
CA TYR A 52 31.00 28.61 5.22
C TYR A 52 30.16 27.50 5.82
N ARG A 53 30.76 26.57 6.58
CA ARG A 53 30.07 25.49 7.25
C ARG A 53 28.93 25.93 8.17
N GLU A 54 29.05 27.10 8.77
CA GLU A 54 28.01 27.69 9.63
C GLU A 54 26.69 27.99 8.89
N LYS A 55 26.75 28.09 7.56
CA LYS A 55 25.60 28.36 6.69
C LYS A 55 25.05 27.12 5.99
N GLU A 56 25.44 25.91 6.38
CA GLU A 56 24.92 24.66 5.79
C GLU A 56 23.42 24.50 5.99
N SER A 57 22.83 25.16 7.00
CA SER A 57 21.38 25.18 7.24
C SER A 57 20.60 26.07 6.28
N ASP A 58 21.27 27.00 5.61
CA ASP A 58 20.63 28.09 4.84
C ASP A 58 20.42 27.67 3.38
N PHE A 59 20.99 26.58 2.94
CA PHE A 59 20.82 26.09 1.58
C PHE A 59 20.41 24.63 1.52
N GLU A 60 19.68 24.25 0.47
CA GLU A 60 19.29 22.90 0.13
C GLU A 60 19.83 22.52 -1.24
N VAL A 61 20.59 21.43 -1.31
CA VAL A 61 21.05 20.86 -2.58
C VAL A 61 19.98 19.91 -3.10
N GLU A 62 19.44 20.23 -4.27
CA GLU A 62 18.55 19.32 -4.99
C GLU A 62 19.41 18.21 -5.59
N THR A 63 19.37 17.05 -4.99
CA THR A 63 20.02 15.86 -5.55
C THR A 63 19.26 15.50 -6.84
N GLN A 64 19.86 15.77 -7.99
CA GLN A 64 19.40 15.17 -9.25
C GLN A 64 19.59 13.66 -9.11
N HIS A 65 18.53 12.98 -8.74
CA HIS A 65 18.49 11.53 -8.85
C HIS A 65 18.56 11.14 -10.33
N LEU A 66 19.75 10.91 -10.80
CA LEU A 66 19.90 10.25 -12.10
C LEU A 66 19.11 8.93 -12.02
N PRO A 67 18.26 8.60 -12.99
CA PRO A 67 17.44 7.39 -12.95
C PRO A 67 18.25 6.09 -12.78
N TRP A 68 19.56 6.16 -12.92
CA TRP A 68 20.49 5.04 -12.82
C TRP A 68 21.58 5.27 -11.74
N SER A 69 21.39 6.18 -10.79
CA SER A 69 22.35 6.38 -9.71
C SER A 69 22.17 5.33 -8.60
N PHE A 70 23.28 4.80 -8.09
CA PHE A 70 23.29 3.94 -6.89
C PHE A 70 23.20 4.76 -5.58
N ALA A 71 22.91 6.06 -5.66
CA ALA A 71 22.78 6.97 -4.51
C ALA A 71 21.38 6.91 -3.85
N GLY A 72 20.53 5.96 -4.23
CA GLY A 72 19.21 5.76 -3.65
C GLY A 72 19.24 5.29 -2.20
N ASP A 73 18.17 5.58 -1.46
CA ASP A 73 17.97 5.10 -0.10
C ASP A 73 17.86 3.57 -0.07
N THR A 74 18.89 2.91 0.46
CA THR A 74 18.97 1.43 0.55
C THR A 74 17.83 0.85 1.41
N ALA A 75 17.36 1.57 2.44
CA ALA A 75 16.28 1.11 3.28
C ALA A 75 14.95 1.10 2.51
N ARG A 76 14.70 2.14 1.72
CA ARG A 76 13.53 2.19 0.84
C ARG A 76 13.56 1.13 -0.25
N MET A 77 14.73 0.90 -0.85
CA MET A 77 14.89 -0.16 -1.84
C MET A 77 14.60 -1.54 -1.25
N LYS A 78 15.11 -1.82 -0.04
CA LYS A 78 14.85 -3.07 0.68
C LYS A 78 13.36 -3.23 0.97
N LEU A 79 12.70 -2.19 1.49
CA LEU A 79 11.26 -2.21 1.75
C LEU A 79 10.44 -2.43 0.48
N ALA A 80 10.78 -1.75 -0.61
CA ALA A 80 10.10 -1.92 -1.90
C ALA A 80 10.29 -3.34 -2.45
N SER A 81 11.50 -3.89 -2.37
CA SER A 81 11.81 -5.26 -2.79
C SER A 81 11.03 -6.30 -1.97
N GLU A 82 10.98 -6.14 -0.64
CA GLU A 82 10.20 -7.04 0.23
C GLU A 82 8.70 -6.92 -0.01
N ALA A 83 8.18 -5.70 -0.16
CA ALA A 83 6.77 -5.49 -0.50
C ALA A 83 6.40 -6.15 -1.83
N TYR A 84 7.28 -6.02 -2.83
CA TYR A 84 7.08 -6.66 -4.13
C TYR A 84 7.14 -8.19 -4.01
N ARG A 85 8.10 -8.74 -3.25
CA ARG A 85 8.18 -10.18 -2.96
C ARG A 85 6.91 -10.71 -2.30
N ILE A 86 6.37 -9.98 -1.31
CA ILE A 86 5.13 -10.34 -0.62
C ILE A 86 3.94 -10.29 -1.60
N SER A 87 3.86 -9.28 -2.46
CA SER A 87 2.77 -9.16 -3.45
C SER A 87 2.78 -10.29 -4.49
N LEU A 88 3.95 -10.87 -4.74
CA LEU A 88 4.11 -11.99 -5.67
C LEU A 88 4.08 -13.37 -4.98
N ALA A 89 3.91 -13.42 -3.66
CA ALA A 89 3.96 -14.69 -2.91
C ALA A 89 2.96 -15.72 -3.45
N HIS A 90 1.78 -15.28 -3.92
CA HIS A 90 0.75 -16.15 -4.50
C HIS A 90 1.21 -16.89 -5.77
N LEU A 91 2.22 -16.39 -6.49
CA LEU A 91 2.79 -17.07 -7.66
C LEU A 91 3.62 -18.30 -7.28
N PHE A 92 4.15 -18.32 -6.05
CA PHE A 92 5.02 -19.38 -5.54
C PHE A 92 4.29 -20.30 -4.56
N ASP A 93 3.20 -19.84 -3.97
CA ASP A 93 2.36 -20.59 -3.06
C ASP A 93 0.90 -20.58 -3.54
N PRO A 94 0.45 -21.65 -4.21
CA PRO A 94 -0.92 -21.73 -4.71
C PRO A 94 -1.97 -21.88 -3.60
N TYR A 95 -1.55 -22.11 -2.35
CA TYR A 95 -2.40 -22.28 -1.15
C TYR A 95 -2.15 -21.20 -0.09
N LEU A 96 -1.84 -19.97 -0.51
CA LEU A 96 -1.42 -18.89 0.39
C LEU A 96 -2.45 -18.61 1.48
N ALA A 97 -3.75 -18.65 1.16
CA ALA A 97 -4.80 -18.46 2.15
C ALA A 97 -4.79 -19.55 3.22
N VAL A 98 -4.49 -20.81 2.87
CA VAL A 98 -4.37 -21.91 3.84
C VAL A 98 -3.21 -21.65 4.80
N HIS A 99 -2.03 -21.36 4.27
CA HIS A 99 -0.81 -21.17 5.06
C HIS A 99 -0.83 -19.92 5.93
N THR A 100 -1.63 -18.91 5.58
CA THR A 100 -1.73 -17.65 6.32
C THR A 100 -2.98 -17.53 7.18
N SER A 101 -3.81 -18.58 7.29
CA SER A 101 -5.01 -18.63 8.10
C SER A 101 -4.81 -19.46 9.37
N SER A 102 -5.63 -19.18 10.38
CA SER A 102 -5.66 -19.94 11.64
C SER A 102 -6.64 -21.11 11.56
N VAL A 103 -6.61 -21.85 10.45
CA VAL A 103 -7.49 -23.02 10.21
C VAL A 103 -6.69 -24.18 9.63
N GLU A 104 -7.13 -25.39 9.95
CA GLU A 104 -6.69 -26.64 9.30
C GLU A 104 -7.83 -27.12 8.41
N PRO A 105 -7.85 -26.75 7.12
CA PRO A 105 -8.96 -27.10 6.24
C PRO A 105 -8.92 -28.58 5.90
N LEU A 106 -10.11 -29.15 5.79
CA LEU A 106 -10.28 -30.56 5.39
C LEU A 106 -10.09 -30.71 3.87
N PRO A 107 -9.70 -31.91 3.38
CA PRO A 107 -9.41 -32.13 1.96
C PRO A 107 -10.55 -31.71 1.01
N HIS A 108 -11.81 -31.97 1.38
CA HIS A 108 -12.97 -31.56 0.57
C HIS A 108 -13.10 -30.03 0.48
N GLN A 109 -12.75 -29.29 1.54
CA GLN A 109 -12.77 -27.84 1.57
C GLN A 109 -11.71 -27.24 0.65
N ILE A 110 -10.51 -27.82 0.66
CA ILE A 110 -9.43 -27.46 -0.26
C ILE A 110 -9.85 -27.71 -1.70
N SER A 111 -10.36 -28.92 -2.00
CA SER A 111 -10.81 -29.26 -3.35
C SER A 111 -11.91 -28.34 -3.85
N ALA A 112 -12.92 -28.03 -3.01
CA ALA A 112 -13.99 -27.10 -3.37
C ALA A 112 -13.47 -25.72 -3.74
N VAL A 113 -12.54 -25.16 -2.96
CA VAL A 113 -12.02 -23.81 -3.19
C VAL A 113 -11.06 -23.78 -4.38
N TYR A 114 -10.05 -24.65 -4.38
CA TYR A 114 -8.92 -24.53 -5.32
C TYR A 114 -9.17 -25.24 -6.65
N GLN A 115 -9.96 -26.31 -6.69
CA GLN A 115 -10.22 -27.07 -7.91
C GLN A 115 -11.53 -26.64 -8.58
N GLU A 116 -12.54 -26.21 -7.79
CA GLU A 116 -13.86 -25.90 -8.33
C GLU A 116 -14.18 -24.40 -8.37
N MET A 117 -13.90 -23.65 -7.30
CA MET A 117 -14.32 -22.24 -7.22
C MET A 117 -13.35 -21.30 -7.89
N LEU A 118 -12.04 -21.37 -7.56
CA LEU A 118 -11.03 -20.45 -8.07
C LEU A 118 -10.83 -20.48 -9.59
N PRO A 119 -10.93 -21.63 -10.30
CA PRO A 119 -10.76 -21.65 -11.76
C PRO A 119 -11.94 -21.03 -12.53
N ARG A 120 -13.09 -20.80 -11.87
CA ARG A 120 -14.32 -20.32 -12.53
C ARG A 120 -14.43 -18.81 -12.47
N ILE A 121 -14.30 -18.14 -13.59
CA ILE A 121 -14.45 -16.68 -13.71
C ILE A 121 -15.48 -16.38 -14.82
N PRO A 122 -16.60 -15.70 -14.52
CA PRO A 122 -17.09 -15.29 -13.20
C PRO A 122 -17.59 -16.45 -12.36
N LEU A 123 -17.34 -16.41 -11.05
CA LEU A 123 -17.84 -17.44 -10.14
C LEU A 123 -19.35 -17.31 -9.92
N ARG A 124 -20.06 -18.38 -10.21
CA ARG A 124 -21.44 -18.63 -9.77
C ARG A 124 -21.49 -20.06 -9.26
N TYR A 125 -21.48 -20.19 -7.93
CA TYR A 125 -21.30 -21.49 -7.29
C TYR A 125 -22.23 -21.65 -6.09
N ILE A 126 -22.76 -22.83 -5.87
CA ILE A 126 -23.60 -23.18 -4.73
C ILE A 126 -22.85 -24.21 -3.89
N LEU A 127 -22.58 -23.86 -2.63
CA LEU A 127 -22.05 -24.78 -1.61
C LEU A 127 -23.25 -25.46 -0.92
N ALA A 128 -23.65 -26.63 -1.42
CA ALA A 128 -24.82 -27.38 -0.95
C ALA A 128 -24.42 -28.51 0.00
N ASP A 129 -23.46 -28.29 0.85
CA ASP A 129 -22.97 -29.25 1.83
C ASP A 129 -23.87 -29.32 3.08
N ASP A 130 -23.74 -30.39 3.86
CA ASP A 130 -24.42 -30.58 5.13
C ASP A 130 -24.08 -29.47 6.16
N PRO A 131 -24.96 -29.22 7.13
CA PRO A 131 -24.63 -28.37 8.27
C PRO A 131 -23.37 -28.89 8.97
N GLY A 132 -22.41 -28.00 9.22
CA GLY A 132 -21.13 -28.37 9.85
C GLY A 132 -20.00 -28.77 8.89
N ALA A 133 -20.25 -28.94 7.59
CA ALA A 133 -19.20 -29.25 6.60
C ALA A 133 -18.17 -28.11 6.39
N GLY A 134 -18.37 -26.96 7.05
CA GLY A 134 -17.43 -25.84 7.02
C GLY A 134 -17.60 -24.90 5.81
N LYS A 135 -18.85 -24.66 5.40
CA LYS A 135 -19.15 -23.71 4.31
C LYS A 135 -18.52 -22.33 4.55
N THR A 136 -18.55 -21.83 5.79
CA THR A 136 -17.89 -20.58 6.17
C THR A 136 -16.37 -20.65 5.99
N ILE A 137 -15.76 -21.80 6.27
CA ILE A 137 -14.32 -22.05 6.06
C ILE A 137 -13.99 -21.96 4.57
N MET A 138 -14.73 -22.66 3.72
CA MET A 138 -14.54 -22.60 2.27
C MET A 138 -14.69 -21.19 1.72
N THR A 139 -15.72 -20.48 2.17
CA THR A 139 -15.95 -19.08 1.77
C THR A 139 -14.83 -18.15 2.24
N GLY A 140 -14.38 -18.29 3.48
CA GLY A 140 -13.27 -17.50 4.04
C GLY A 140 -11.96 -17.75 3.32
N LEU A 141 -11.62 -19.02 3.03
CA LEU A 141 -10.44 -19.38 2.23
C LEU A 141 -10.51 -18.76 0.83
N TYR A 142 -11.66 -18.87 0.17
CA TYR A 142 -11.87 -18.32 -1.17
C TYR A 142 -11.67 -16.81 -1.21
N ILE A 143 -12.33 -16.07 -0.29
CA ILE A 143 -12.20 -14.62 -0.19
C ILE A 143 -10.74 -14.22 0.08
N LYS A 144 -10.09 -14.89 1.04
CA LYS A 144 -8.70 -14.60 1.43
C LYS A 144 -7.72 -14.87 0.29
N GLU A 145 -7.92 -15.95 -0.45
CA GLU A 145 -7.09 -16.29 -1.61
C GLU A 145 -7.23 -15.24 -2.72
N LEU A 146 -8.46 -14.79 -3.03
CA LEU A 146 -8.71 -13.74 -4.02
C LEU A 146 -8.10 -12.39 -3.60
N ILE A 147 -8.15 -12.05 -2.31
CA ILE A 147 -7.49 -10.83 -1.78
C ILE A 147 -5.97 -10.95 -1.92
N ALA A 148 -5.40 -12.10 -1.57
CA ALA A 148 -3.97 -12.35 -1.66
C ALA A 148 -3.44 -12.29 -3.10
N ARG A 149 -4.25 -12.73 -4.08
CA ARG A 149 -3.94 -12.64 -5.51
C ARG A 149 -4.16 -11.23 -6.09
N GLY A 150 -4.82 -10.34 -5.35
CA GLY A 150 -5.22 -9.01 -5.83
C GLY A 150 -6.46 -9.00 -6.74
N ASP A 151 -7.15 -10.13 -6.87
CA ASP A 151 -8.34 -10.30 -7.70
C ASP A 151 -9.61 -9.76 -7.03
N LEU A 152 -9.59 -9.64 -5.69
CA LEU A 152 -10.70 -9.11 -4.91
C LEU A 152 -10.28 -7.87 -4.13
N ARG A 153 -10.95 -6.77 -4.38
CA ARG A 153 -10.80 -5.51 -3.62
C ARG A 153 -12.00 -5.20 -2.76
N ARG A 154 -13.18 -5.61 -3.19
CA ARG A 154 -14.43 -5.32 -2.50
C ARG A 154 -15.29 -6.56 -2.40
N CYS A 155 -15.85 -6.80 -1.21
CA CYS A 155 -16.70 -7.95 -0.94
C CYS A 155 -17.89 -7.53 -0.07
N LEU A 156 -19.07 -7.96 -0.47
CA LEU A 156 -20.27 -7.84 0.31
C LEU A 156 -20.79 -9.24 0.65
N ILE A 157 -20.88 -9.53 1.94
CA ILE A 157 -21.48 -10.77 2.45
C ILE A 157 -22.88 -10.45 2.96
N VAL A 158 -23.88 -11.17 2.47
CA VAL A 158 -25.28 -11.03 2.86
C VAL A 158 -25.69 -12.27 3.63
N THR A 159 -26.11 -12.09 4.89
CA THR A 159 -26.49 -13.19 5.78
C THR A 159 -27.84 -12.95 6.46
N PRO A 160 -28.52 -14.01 6.94
CA PRO A 160 -29.59 -13.84 7.92
C PRO A 160 -29.10 -13.07 9.15
N GLY A 161 -29.96 -12.23 9.72
CA GLY A 161 -29.57 -11.31 10.81
C GLY A 161 -28.97 -11.98 12.03
N SER A 162 -29.37 -13.23 12.35
CA SER A 162 -28.82 -13.99 13.47
C SER A 162 -27.40 -14.51 13.25
N LEU A 163 -26.89 -14.47 12.02
CA LEU A 163 -25.56 -15.02 11.68
C LEU A 163 -24.51 -13.94 11.40
N VAL A 164 -24.88 -12.67 11.35
CA VAL A 164 -23.97 -11.57 10.95
C VAL A 164 -22.75 -11.49 11.87
N GLU A 165 -22.97 -11.49 13.18
CA GLU A 165 -21.89 -11.42 14.18
C GLU A 165 -21.02 -12.67 14.16
N GLN A 166 -21.63 -13.84 14.04
CA GLN A 166 -20.89 -15.11 13.90
C GLN A 166 -19.98 -15.10 12.67
N TRP A 167 -20.47 -14.60 11.53
CA TRP A 167 -19.65 -14.48 10.31
C TRP A 167 -18.49 -13.52 10.50
N GLN A 168 -18.71 -12.36 11.14
CA GLN A 168 -17.65 -11.41 11.44
C GLN A 168 -16.56 -12.03 12.30
N ASP A 169 -16.96 -12.69 13.40
CA ASP A 169 -16.05 -13.33 14.33
C ASP A 169 -15.25 -14.47 13.68
N GLU A 170 -15.91 -15.31 12.88
CA GLU A 170 -15.22 -16.40 12.18
C GLU A 170 -14.25 -15.88 11.11
N LEU A 171 -14.62 -14.89 10.32
CA LEU A 171 -13.75 -14.29 9.31
C LEU A 171 -12.55 -13.60 9.95
N TYR A 172 -12.75 -12.94 11.08
CA TYR A 172 -11.66 -12.29 11.79
C TYR A 172 -10.74 -13.28 12.49
N SER A 173 -11.29 -14.18 13.31
CA SER A 173 -10.49 -15.10 14.12
C SER A 173 -9.72 -16.14 13.29
N LYS A 174 -10.35 -16.65 12.22
CA LYS A 174 -9.80 -17.72 11.40
C LYS A 174 -8.94 -17.22 10.23
N PHE A 175 -9.35 -16.10 9.62
CA PHE A 175 -8.73 -15.61 8.37
C PHE A 175 -8.05 -14.25 8.50
N HIS A 176 -8.21 -13.57 9.65
CA HIS A 176 -7.72 -12.20 9.88
C HIS A 176 -8.33 -11.17 8.90
N LEU A 177 -9.53 -11.46 8.41
CA LEU A 177 -10.29 -10.57 7.54
C LEU A 177 -11.23 -9.71 8.39
N ARG A 178 -11.08 -8.39 8.27
CA ARG A 178 -11.92 -7.43 8.98
C ARG A 178 -13.06 -6.99 8.08
N PHE A 179 -14.26 -7.46 8.42
CA PHE A 179 -15.50 -7.05 7.76
C PHE A 179 -16.27 -6.09 8.65
N GLU A 180 -16.79 -5.03 8.07
CA GLU A 180 -17.63 -4.04 8.75
C GLU A 180 -19.10 -4.45 8.64
N ILE A 181 -19.80 -4.50 9.79
CA ILE A 181 -21.25 -4.76 9.80
C ILE A 181 -21.98 -3.46 9.48
N LEU A 182 -22.78 -3.46 8.41
CA LEU A 182 -23.53 -2.30 7.99
C LEU A 182 -24.82 -2.18 8.83
N THR A 183 -24.76 -1.40 9.90
CA THR A 183 -25.91 -0.97 10.71
C THR A 183 -26.56 0.27 10.08
N ASN A 184 -27.79 0.66 10.51
CA ASN A 184 -28.41 1.90 10.02
C ASN A 184 -27.55 3.11 10.36
N ASP A 185 -27.11 3.18 11.61
CA ASP A 185 -26.29 4.29 12.11
C ASP A 185 -24.99 4.41 11.31
N ARG A 186 -24.38 3.26 10.95
CA ARG A 186 -23.15 3.25 10.14
C ARG A 186 -23.40 3.71 8.71
N MET A 187 -24.56 3.35 8.12
CA MET A 187 -24.94 3.80 6.77
C MET A 187 -25.28 5.29 6.74
N GLU A 188 -25.95 5.81 7.77
CA GLU A 188 -26.29 7.22 7.89
C GLU A 188 -25.06 8.10 8.20
N SER A 189 -24.05 7.54 8.88
CA SER A 189 -22.81 8.24 9.21
C SER A 189 -21.78 8.29 8.07
N ALA A 190 -22.11 7.75 6.89
CA ALA A 190 -21.20 7.75 5.75
C ALA A 190 -20.89 9.18 5.28
N VAL A 191 -19.62 9.54 5.27
CA VAL A 191 -19.14 10.87 4.92
C VAL A 191 -19.41 11.21 3.45
N THR A 192 -19.31 10.19 2.57
CA THR A 192 -19.58 10.32 1.13
C THR A 192 -21.06 10.16 0.78
N GLY A 193 -21.91 9.89 1.76
CA GLY A 193 -23.32 9.52 1.54
C GLY A 193 -23.53 8.09 0.98
N ASN A 194 -22.44 7.35 0.75
CA ASN A 194 -22.49 5.96 0.29
C ASN A 194 -21.41 5.12 0.97
N ILE A 195 -21.81 4.35 1.98
CA ILE A 195 -20.93 3.49 2.77
C ILE A 195 -20.13 2.50 1.90
N PHE A 196 -20.70 2.04 0.79
CA PHE A 196 -20.02 1.11 -0.12
C PHE A 196 -18.84 1.73 -0.86
N THR A 197 -18.67 3.05 -0.85
CA THR A 197 -17.45 3.70 -1.36
C THR A 197 -16.37 3.84 -0.31
N GLU A 198 -16.74 3.78 0.96
CA GLU A 198 -15.83 3.94 2.11
C GLU A 198 -15.29 2.60 2.60
N GLU A 199 -16.14 1.58 2.65
CA GLU A 199 -15.78 0.26 3.17
C GLU A 199 -15.68 -0.77 2.04
N ASN A 200 -14.60 -1.53 2.05
CA ASN A 200 -14.32 -2.53 1.02
C ASN A 200 -14.86 -3.92 1.37
N LEU A 201 -14.87 -4.28 2.65
CA LEU A 201 -15.31 -5.59 3.14
C LEU A 201 -16.51 -5.39 4.07
N CYS A 202 -17.69 -5.72 3.58
CA CYS A 202 -18.95 -5.44 4.28
C CYS A 202 -19.74 -6.70 4.56
N LEU A 203 -20.39 -6.73 5.73
CA LEU A 203 -21.42 -7.69 6.13
C LEU A 203 -22.75 -6.97 6.29
N VAL A 204 -23.79 -7.52 5.72
CA VAL A 204 -25.14 -6.93 5.80
C VAL A 204 -26.19 -8.00 6.04
N ARG A 205 -27.22 -7.61 6.76
CA ARG A 205 -28.40 -8.46 6.99
C ARG A 205 -29.29 -8.48 5.75
N MET A 206 -29.75 -9.68 5.36
CA MET A 206 -30.59 -9.86 4.19
C MET A 206 -31.92 -9.09 4.28
N ASP A 207 -32.53 -9.08 5.48
CA ASP A 207 -33.78 -8.36 5.74
C ASP A 207 -33.65 -6.84 5.59
N LYS A 208 -32.43 -6.32 5.78
CA LYS A 208 -32.13 -4.90 5.64
C LYS A 208 -32.00 -4.49 4.18
N LEU A 209 -31.29 -5.29 3.37
CA LEU A 209 -31.17 -5.02 1.93
C LEU A 209 -32.51 -5.09 1.21
N ALA A 210 -33.42 -5.98 1.66
CA ALA A 210 -34.75 -6.14 1.05
C ALA A 210 -35.72 -4.99 1.37
N ARG A 211 -35.41 -4.12 2.34
CA ARG A 211 -36.27 -3.00 2.76
C ARG A 211 -35.81 -1.62 2.28
N ASN A 212 -34.58 -1.52 1.79
CA ASN A 212 -34.08 -0.29 1.22
C ASN A 212 -34.22 -0.34 -0.30
N ASP A 213 -35.35 0.21 -0.78
CA ASP A 213 -35.57 0.57 -2.19
C ASP A 213 -34.95 1.92 -2.48
#